data_0fe061dd8611d0606a0ab11dffaa5a61
#
_entry.id   0fe061dd8611d0606a0ab11dffaa5a61
#
_cell.length_a   1.000
_cell.length_b   1.000
_cell.length_c   1.000
_cell.angle_alpha   90.00
_cell.angle_beta   90.00
_cell.angle_gamma   90.00
#
_symmetry.space_group_name_H-M   'P 1'
#
loop_
_entity.id
_entity.type
_entity.pdbx_description
1 polymer ?
#
loop_
_entity_poly.entity_id
_entity_poly.type
_entity_poly.pdbx_seq_one_letter_code
_entity_poly.pdbx_strand_id
1 'polypeptide(L)'
;MSVGEMSVGQSITVEDLERDPYPIYKRLRDEEPISWVESVGLWLVTRWDDVMHVDENPDVFTAETEPSTLNRTFGKNLLGSEGSYHRRIRSIIEPAFRPGAVRPYIEEVIAPIANELIDGFQGSGHVELVHTFCEPLSVRVLKRVLGLGELPDDTLRRWFADLATGAANFEGDPEKQRIADAASAEVNETVGKLLERLEGESDDSILSRMLHSEVDGERLTPEEINANLKVMIVGGMQEPGDAVGIGLWALLSHSEQAEQVKADPGLIKPAVEEGLRWHSPVGTSTRQLTQEATLGGVKLEEGALIAAVVASANRDERHWDSPDDYNLHRKGAHLAFATGSHHCVGAWLARATARTSFRILLERLPNLRLADDRPIELSGWEFRRPLHLDVVWDA
;
A
#
# COMPACT_ATOMS: atom_id res chain seq x y z
N MET A 1 12.38 28.21 36.37
CA MET A 1 12.07 27.86 34.98
C MET A 1 12.91 26.67 34.67
N SER A 2 12.34 25.48 34.71
CA SER A 2 13.00 24.26 34.27
C SER A 2 13.28 24.38 32.78
N VAL A 3 14.47 24.02 32.34
CA VAL A 3 14.79 23.78 30.94
C VAL A 3 13.76 22.75 30.48
N GLY A 4 12.82 23.14 29.60
CA GLY A 4 11.75 22.26 29.16
C GLY A 4 12.36 21.03 28.53
N GLU A 5 12.00 19.83 28.99
CA GLU A 5 12.30 18.61 28.31
C GLU A 5 11.69 18.71 26.92
N MET A 6 12.51 18.51 25.90
CA MET A 6 12.09 18.47 24.51
C MET A 6 11.09 17.30 24.34
N SER A 7 9.94 17.54 23.70
CA SER A 7 8.96 16.47 23.46
C SER A 7 9.57 15.35 22.62
N VAL A 8 8.99 14.14 22.72
CA VAL A 8 9.48 13.01 21.91
C VAL A 8 9.43 13.36 20.42
N GLY A 9 8.32 13.94 19.96
CA GLY A 9 8.12 14.33 18.56
C GLY A 9 9.16 15.32 18.04
N GLN A 10 9.59 16.27 18.87
CA GLN A 10 10.62 17.25 18.49
C GLN A 10 12.01 16.63 18.27
N SER A 11 12.28 15.46 18.82
CA SER A 11 13.55 14.76 18.68
C SER A 11 13.63 13.85 17.45
N ILE A 12 12.52 13.63 16.75
CA ILE A 12 12.41 12.69 15.64
C ILE A 12 12.88 13.36 14.35
N THR A 13 13.76 12.67 13.60
CA THR A 13 14.17 13.08 12.26
C THR A 13 13.52 12.19 11.17
N VAL A 14 13.44 12.71 9.95
CA VAL A 14 12.99 11.93 8.80
C VAL A 14 13.89 10.71 8.58
N GLU A 15 15.23 10.88 8.72
CA GLU A 15 16.19 9.80 8.54
C GLU A 15 15.97 8.64 9.53
N ASP A 16 15.63 8.95 10.78
CA ASP A 16 15.35 7.92 11.79
C ASP A 16 14.07 7.15 11.46
N LEU A 17 13.01 7.86 11.01
CA LEU A 17 11.76 7.24 10.56
C LEU A 17 11.99 6.35 9.33
N GLU A 18 12.75 6.83 8.34
CA GLU A 18 13.06 6.08 7.12
C GLU A 18 13.85 4.80 7.44
N ARG A 19 14.83 4.88 8.34
CA ARG A 19 15.70 3.75 8.69
C ARG A 19 14.94 2.68 9.47
N ASP A 20 14.39 3.01 10.63
CA ASP A 20 13.60 2.10 11.48
C ASP A 20 12.62 2.86 12.36
N PRO A 21 11.35 2.96 11.96
CA PRO A 21 10.35 3.73 12.70
C PRO A 21 9.82 3.00 13.95
N TYR A 22 9.95 1.69 14.05
CA TYR A 22 9.26 0.91 15.10
C TYR A 22 9.70 1.22 16.53
N PRO A 23 10.99 1.41 16.86
CA PRO A 23 11.41 1.87 18.18
C PRO A 23 10.85 3.26 18.53
N ILE A 24 10.76 4.14 17.52
CA ILE A 24 10.18 5.48 17.66
C ILE A 24 8.68 5.36 17.94
N TYR A 25 7.96 4.57 17.17
CA TYR A 25 6.52 4.33 17.37
C TYR A 25 6.23 3.74 18.75
N LYS A 26 7.05 2.81 19.22
CA LYS A 26 6.91 2.28 20.58
C LYS A 26 7.03 3.37 21.62
N ARG A 27 8.08 4.20 21.51
CA ARG A 27 8.29 5.31 22.42
C ARG A 27 7.12 6.30 22.37
N LEU A 28 6.62 6.65 21.17
CA LEU A 28 5.47 7.52 21.01
C LEU A 28 4.21 6.93 21.67
N ARG A 29 3.91 5.65 21.44
CA ARG A 29 2.75 4.99 22.08
C ARG A 29 2.81 5.03 23.60
N ASP A 30 4.00 4.94 24.17
CA ASP A 30 4.18 4.94 25.63
C ASP A 30 4.13 6.35 26.22
N GLU A 31 4.85 7.30 25.64
CA GLU A 31 5.13 8.60 26.23
C GLU A 31 4.23 9.72 25.63
N GLU A 32 3.99 9.71 24.31
CA GLU A 32 3.35 10.83 23.59
C GLU A 32 2.53 10.32 22.40
N PRO A 33 1.41 9.60 22.62
CA PRO A 33 0.71 8.85 21.58
C PRO A 33 0.10 9.69 20.46
N ILE A 34 -0.15 10.97 20.73
CA ILE A 34 -0.52 11.99 19.75
C ILE A 34 0.58 13.06 19.82
N SER A 35 1.48 13.06 18.85
CA SER A 35 2.70 13.86 18.91
C SER A 35 2.90 14.70 17.66
N TRP A 36 3.19 15.99 17.84
CA TRP A 36 3.65 16.84 16.75
C TRP A 36 5.10 16.52 16.38
N VAL A 37 5.32 16.08 15.16
CA VAL A 37 6.67 15.77 14.63
C VAL A 37 7.03 16.82 13.59
N GLU A 38 7.85 17.79 14.02
CA GLU A 38 8.20 18.97 13.23
C GLU A 38 8.89 18.59 11.91
N SER A 39 9.74 17.57 11.93
CA SER A 39 10.51 17.13 10.75
C SER A 39 9.65 16.66 9.58
N VAL A 40 8.43 16.19 9.85
CA VAL A 40 7.44 15.75 8.82
C VAL A 40 6.24 16.69 8.74
N GLY A 41 6.09 17.65 9.67
CA GLY A 41 4.98 18.60 9.68
C GLY A 41 3.60 17.98 9.96
N LEU A 42 3.56 16.89 10.73
CA LEU A 42 2.34 16.11 10.99
C LEU A 42 2.21 15.79 12.48
N TRP A 43 0.97 15.69 12.93
CA TRP A 43 0.65 15.01 14.18
C TRP A 43 0.62 13.50 13.94
N LEU A 44 1.50 12.74 14.58
CA LEU A 44 1.48 11.28 14.50
C LEU A 44 0.53 10.70 15.53
N VAL A 45 -0.43 9.88 15.08
CA VAL A 45 -1.41 9.16 15.89
C VAL A 45 -0.99 7.69 15.92
N THR A 46 -0.56 7.17 17.07
CA THR A 46 0.22 5.92 17.11
C THR A 46 -0.46 4.73 17.79
N ARG A 47 -1.47 4.94 18.65
CA ARG A 47 -2.20 3.85 19.33
C ARG A 47 -3.32 3.29 18.48
N TRP A 48 -3.61 2.02 18.64
CA TRP A 48 -4.65 1.31 17.91
C TRP A 48 -6.02 1.99 17.96
N ASP A 49 -6.52 2.26 19.18
CA ASP A 49 -7.86 2.84 19.36
C ASP A 49 -7.97 4.24 18.73
N ASP A 50 -6.90 5.05 18.83
CA ASP A 50 -6.87 6.40 18.25
C ASP A 50 -6.82 6.35 16.72
N VAL A 51 -6.04 5.42 16.12
CA VAL A 51 -5.97 5.20 14.66
C VAL A 51 -7.32 4.73 14.12
N MET A 52 -7.96 3.77 14.80
CA MET A 52 -9.32 3.32 14.47
C MET A 52 -10.32 4.47 14.53
N HIS A 53 -10.24 5.29 15.59
CA HIS A 53 -11.13 6.44 15.74
C HIS A 53 -10.99 7.43 14.60
N VAL A 54 -9.77 7.72 14.16
CA VAL A 54 -9.49 8.61 13.01
C VAL A 54 -10.12 8.06 11.73
N ASP A 55 -9.87 6.80 11.39
CA ASP A 55 -10.34 6.20 10.14
C ASP A 55 -11.87 6.02 10.09
N GLU A 56 -12.53 5.86 11.25
CA GLU A 56 -13.97 5.64 11.35
C GLU A 56 -14.79 6.94 11.45
N ASN A 57 -14.14 8.09 11.60
CA ASN A 57 -14.81 9.39 11.74
C ASN A 57 -14.39 10.41 10.66
N PRO A 58 -14.67 10.12 9.37
CA PRO A 58 -14.25 10.99 8.26
C PRO A 58 -14.88 12.39 8.27
N ASP A 59 -16.01 12.56 8.96
CA ASP A 59 -16.64 13.88 9.13
C ASP A 59 -15.78 14.83 9.98
N VAL A 60 -14.90 14.29 10.85
CA VAL A 60 -13.96 15.06 11.68
C VAL A 60 -12.55 14.98 11.11
N PHE A 61 -12.13 13.81 10.61
CA PHE A 61 -10.81 13.52 10.10
C PHE A 61 -10.89 13.19 8.61
N THR A 62 -10.95 14.23 7.79
CA THR A 62 -11.21 14.08 6.34
C THR A 62 -9.96 13.66 5.57
N ALA A 63 -10.15 12.87 4.51
CA ALA A 63 -9.15 12.62 3.47
C ALA A 63 -9.05 13.79 2.47
N GLU A 64 -10.01 14.72 2.46
CA GLU A 64 -9.98 15.94 1.64
C GLU A 64 -9.04 16.98 2.28
N THR A 65 -7.73 16.84 2.04
CA THR A 65 -6.73 17.78 2.56
C THR A 65 -6.63 19.04 1.71
N GLU A 66 -6.35 20.20 2.35
CA GLU A 66 -6.09 21.46 1.66
C GLU A 66 -4.78 22.10 2.16
N PRO A 67 -3.81 22.33 1.26
CA PRO A 67 -3.79 21.95 -0.17
C PRO A 67 -3.64 20.43 -0.38
N SER A 68 -4.28 19.90 -1.44
CA SER A 68 -4.18 18.48 -1.78
C SER A 68 -3.16 18.24 -2.90
N THR A 69 -2.03 17.65 -2.59
CA THR A 69 -1.05 17.19 -3.60
C THR A 69 -1.62 16.08 -4.47
N LEU A 70 -2.48 15.23 -3.91
CA LEU A 70 -3.16 14.15 -4.64
C LEU A 70 -4.12 14.70 -5.70
N ASN A 71 -5.01 15.60 -5.31
CA ASN A 71 -5.96 16.20 -6.25
C ASN A 71 -5.26 17.07 -7.30
N ARG A 72 -4.18 17.75 -6.94
CA ARG A 72 -3.36 18.51 -7.85
C ARG A 72 -2.69 17.64 -8.91
N THR A 73 -2.22 16.45 -8.52
CA THR A 73 -1.49 15.54 -9.42
C THR A 73 -2.44 14.68 -10.26
N PHE A 74 -3.47 14.11 -9.64
CA PHE A 74 -4.33 13.11 -10.27
C PHE A 74 -5.64 13.71 -10.84
N GLY A 75 -6.10 14.84 -10.33
CA GLY A 75 -7.47 15.32 -10.42
C GLY A 75 -8.32 14.81 -9.26
N LYS A 76 -9.58 15.24 -9.16
CA LYS A 76 -10.51 14.81 -8.12
C LYS A 76 -10.72 13.29 -8.19
N ASN A 77 -10.44 12.58 -7.11
CA ASN A 77 -10.33 11.12 -7.08
C ASN A 77 -10.90 10.52 -5.80
N LEU A 78 -11.03 9.20 -5.77
CA LEU A 78 -11.58 8.42 -4.64
C LEU A 78 -10.76 8.60 -3.36
N LEU A 79 -9.43 8.65 -3.44
CA LEU A 79 -8.56 8.67 -2.27
C LEU A 79 -8.61 10.00 -1.52
N GLY A 80 -8.70 11.12 -2.26
CA GLY A 80 -8.74 12.48 -1.71
C GLY A 80 -10.14 13.08 -1.73
N SER A 81 -11.20 12.30 -1.48
CA SER A 81 -12.60 12.76 -1.49
C SER A 81 -13.42 12.08 -0.42
N GLU A 82 -14.50 12.74 0.02
CA GLU A 82 -15.43 12.24 1.02
C GLU A 82 -16.89 12.30 0.55
N GLY A 83 -17.81 11.89 1.41
CA GLY A 83 -19.25 12.08 1.27
C GLY A 83 -19.86 11.38 0.06
N SER A 84 -20.75 12.06 -0.64
CA SER A 84 -21.51 11.49 -1.77
C SER A 84 -20.63 11.18 -2.97
N TYR A 85 -19.65 12.04 -3.25
CA TYR A 85 -18.70 11.82 -4.34
C TYR A 85 -17.88 10.54 -4.13
N HIS A 86 -17.25 10.40 -2.96
CA HIS A 86 -16.51 9.19 -2.59
C HIS A 86 -17.37 7.94 -2.73
N ARG A 87 -18.59 7.95 -2.15
CA ARG A 87 -19.50 6.79 -2.22
C ARG A 87 -19.88 6.41 -3.65
N ARG A 88 -20.16 7.40 -4.51
CA ARG A 88 -20.48 7.18 -5.93
C ARG A 88 -19.32 6.52 -6.67
N ILE A 89 -18.13 7.11 -6.60
CA ILE A 89 -16.94 6.56 -7.27
C ILE A 89 -16.63 5.16 -6.76
N ARG A 90 -16.66 4.98 -5.43
CA ARG A 90 -16.38 3.69 -4.80
C ARG A 90 -17.37 2.61 -5.22
N SER A 91 -18.64 2.91 -5.32
CA SER A 91 -19.68 1.95 -5.73
C SER A 91 -19.47 1.42 -7.16
N ILE A 92 -18.84 2.19 -8.03
CA ILE A 92 -18.48 1.79 -9.40
C ILE A 92 -17.19 0.95 -9.41
N ILE A 93 -16.17 1.34 -8.65
CA ILE A 93 -14.83 0.73 -8.69
C ILE A 93 -14.76 -0.55 -7.85
N GLU A 94 -15.26 -0.53 -6.62
CA GLU A 94 -15.09 -1.61 -5.65
C GLU A 94 -15.56 -2.99 -6.12
N PRO A 95 -16.68 -3.13 -6.87
CA PRO A 95 -17.15 -4.45 -7.33
C PRO A 95 -16.10 -5.23 -8.13
N ALA A 96 -15.22 -4.54 -8.86
CA ALA A 96 -14.14 -5.16 -9.64
C ALA A 96 -13.04 -5.79 -8.76
N PHE A 97 -12.94 -5.36 -7.51
CA PHE A 97 -11.93 -5.84 -6.55
C PHE A 97 -12.50 -6.81 -5.49
N ARG A 98 -13.79 -7.13 -5.52
CA ARG A 98 -14.39 -8.09 -4.57
C ARG A 98 -13.90 -9.52 -4.81
N PRO A 99 -13.95 -10.40 -3.81
CA PRO A 99 -13.41 -11.76 -3.92
C PRO A 99 -13.86 -12.54 -5.15
N GLY A 100 -15.13 -12.39 -5.53
CA GLY A 100 -15.69 -13.07 -6.71
C GLY A 100 -15.07 -12.58 -8.03
N ALA A 101 -14.78 -11.28 -8.14
CA ALA A 101 -14.15 -10.69 -9.32
C ALA A 101 -12.63 -10.94 -9.37
N VAL A 102 -11.98 -11.04 -8.20
CA VAL A 102 -10.53 -11.30 -8.11
C VAL A 102 -10.19 -12.78 -8.33
N ARG A 103 -11.11 -13.70 -8.00
CA ARG A 103 -10.84 -15.16 -8.10
C ARG A 103 -10.31 -15.60 -9.47
N PRO A 104 -10.90 -15.22 -10.61
CA PRO A 104 -10.37 -15.59 -11.92
C PRO A 104 -8.94 -15.12 -12.16
N TYR A 105 -8.57 -13.92 -11.66
CA TYR A 105 -7.23 -13.39 -11.84
C TYR A 105 -6.13 -14.26 -11.21
N ILE A 106 -6.46 -15.12 -10.24
CA ILE A 106 -5.47 -16.00 -9.61
C ILE A 106 -4.87 -16.93 -10.65
N GLU A 107 -5.71 -17.63 -11.42
CA GLU A 107 -5.29 -18.64 -12.41
C GLU A 107 -5.01 -18.03 -13.79
N GLU A 108 -5.67 -16.94 -14.14
CA GLU A 108 -5.58 -16.35 -15.47
C GLU A 108 -4.50 -15.28 -15.59
N VAL A 109 -4.09 -14.67 -14.48
CA VAL A 109 -3.15 -13.53 -14.47
C VAL A 109 -1.99 -13.78 -13.51
N ILE A 110 -2.26 -13.95 -12.20
CA ILE A 110 -1.22 -13.95 -11.16
C ILE A 110 -0.32 -15.17 -11.29
N ALA A 111 -0.90 -16.38 -11.34
CA ALA A 111 -0.13 -17.61 -11.39
C ALA A 111 0.71 -17.75 -12.68
N PRO A 112 0.19 -17.45 -13.88
CA PRO A 112 1.00 -17.47 -15.10
C PRO A 112 2.19 -16.48 -15.05
N ILE A 113 1.98 -15.24 -14.61
CA ILE A 113 3.05 -14.25 -14.50
C ILE A 113 4.10 -14.69 -13.46
N ALA A 114 3.68 -15.18 -12.29
CA ALA A 114 4.58 -15.68 -11.27
C ALA A 114 5.43 -16.86 -11.78
N ASN A 115 4.83 -17.80 -12.49
CA ASN A 115 5.54 -18.93 -13.07
C ASN A 115 6.55 -18.50 -14.14
N GLU A 116 6.16 -17.62 -15.06
CA GLU A 116 7.06 -17.08 -16.09
C GLU A 116 8.29 -16.41 -15.48
N LEU A 117 8.09 -15.60 -14.42
CA LEU A 117 9.21 -14.94 -13.73
C LEU A 117 10.15 -15.96 -13.08
N ILE A 118 9.61 -16.98 -12.42
CA ILE A 118 10.41 -18.03 -11.78
C ILE A 118 11.17 -18.88 -12.82
N ASP A 119 10.57 -19.17 -13.98
CA ASP A 119 11.24 -19.87 -15.09
C ASP A 119 12.56 -19.19 -15.49
N GLY A 120 12.63 -17.85 -15.33
CA GLY A 120 13.82 -17.08 -15.65
C GLY A 120 15.01 -17.29 -14.72
N PHE A 121 14.79 -17.79 -13.49
CA PHE A 121 15.86 -17.91 -12.49
C PHE A 121 15.91 -19.23 -11.72
N GLN A 122 14.91 -20.10 -11.77
CA GLN A 122 14.82 -21.30 -10.93
C GLN A 122 16.05 -22.23 -10.99
N GLY A 123 16.78 -22.25 -12.11
CA GLY A 123 17.97 -23.08 -12.29
C GLY A 123 19.26 -22.47 -11.70
N SER A 124 19.22 -21.26 -11.13
CA SER A 124 20.40 -20.57 -10.62
C SER A 124 20.77 -20.92 -9.18
N GLY A 125 19.82 -21.42 -8.37
CA GLY A 125 20.00 -21.71 -6.95
C GLY A 125 20.05 -20.44 -6.04
N HIS A 126 20.06 -19.24 -6.65
CA HIS A 126 20.08 -17.94 -5.96
C HIS A 126 19.41 -16.87 -6.80
N VAL A 127 18.74 -15.91 -6.16
CA VAL A 127 18.18 -14.73 -6.81
C VAL A 127 17.98 -13.59 -5.81
N GLU A 128 18.07 -12.36 -6.29
CA GLU A 128 17.55 -11.18 -5.62
C GLU A 128 16.06 -11.01 -6.02
N LEU A 129 15.14 -11.22 -5.08
CA LEU A 129 13.70 -11.35 -5.35
C LEU A 129 12.98 -10.03 -5.59
N VAL A 130 13.42 -8.91 -4.98
CA VAL A 130 12.68 -7.64 -5.08
C VAL A 130 12.59 -7.21 -6.55
N HIS A 131 13.73 -7.05 -7.22
CA HIS A 131 13.78 -6.56 -8.60
C HIS A 131 13.54 -7.64 -9.65
N THR A 132 13.80 -8.93 -9.32
CA THR A 132 13.65 -10.03 -10.28
C THR A 132 12.24 -10.63 -10.26
N PHE A 133 11.54 -10.57 -9.14
CA PHE A 133 10.23 -11.19 -8.98
C PHE A 133 9.15 -10.25 -8.45
N CYS A 134 9.35 -9.62 -7.27
CA CYS A 134 8.27 -8.90 -6.57
C CYS A 134 7.77 -7.69 -7.35
N GLU A 135 8.67 -6.81 -7.78
CA GLU A 135 8.31 -5.63 -8.58
C GLU A 135 7.77 -6.00 -9.97
N PRO A 136 8.42 -6.87 -10.78
CA PRO A 136 7.88 -7.27 -12.07
C PRO A 136 6.50 -7.93 -11.96
N LEU A 137 6.29 -8.78 -10.95
CA LEU A 137 5.00 -9.41 -10.71
C LEU A 137 3.91 -8.37 -10.49
N SER A 138 4.14 -7.44 -9.56
CA SER A 138 3.17 -6.41 -9.21
C SER A 138 2.81 -5.52 -10.40
N VAL A 139 3.81 -5.04 -11.14
CA VAL A 139 3.62 -4.24 -12.36
C VAL A 139 2.78 -4.98 -13.40
N ARG A 140 3.11 -6.24 -13.71
CA ARG A 140 2.43 -7.01 -14.76
C ARG A 140 1.02 -7.40 -14.35
N VAL A 141 0.80 -7.79 -13.09
CA VAL A 141 -0.53 -8.08 -12.55
C VAL A 141 -1.42 -6.84 -12.61
N LEU A 142 -0.95 -5.71 -12.09
CA LEU A 142 -1.71 -4.46 -12.11
C LEU A 142 -2.06 -4.05 -13.54
N LYS A 143 -1.05 -4.04 -14.42
CA LYS A 143 -1.21 -3.72 -15.85
C LYS A 143 -2.31 -4.53 -16.50
N ARG A 144 -2.32 -5.84 -16.27
CA ARG A 144 -3.32 -6.76 -16.85
C ARG A 144 -4.71 -6.50 -16.29
N VAL A 145 -4.83 -6.34 -14.99
CA VAL A 145 -6.10 -6.13 -14.30
C VAL A 145 -6.73 -4.78 -14.64
N LEU A 146 -5.90 -3.74 -14.81
CA LEU A 146 -6.38 -2.41 -15.20
C LEU A 146 -6.82 -2.32 -16.67
N GLY A 147 -6.39 -3.24 -17.56
CA GLY A 147 -6.64 -3.14 -19.00
C GLY A 147 -5.55 -2.37 -19.76
N LEU A 148 -4.37 -2.24 -19.17
CA LEU A 148 -3.19 -1.58 -19.73
C LEU A 148 -2.18 -2.60 -20.32
N GLY A 149 -2.62 -3.82 -20.61
CA GLY A 149 -1.77 -4.97 -20.93
C GLY A 149 -0.85 -4.78 -22.14
N GLU A 150 -1.22 -3.91 -23.09
CA GLU A 150 -0.44 -3.64 -24.30
C GLU A 150 0.74 -2.65 -24.07
N LEU A 151 0.75 -1.94 -22.94
CA LEU A 151 1.82 -0.98 -22.64
C LEU A 151 3.10 -1.69 -22.19
N PRO A 152 4.30 -1.17 -22.51
CA PRO A 152 5.55 -1.63 -21.93
C PRO A 152 5.57 -1.49 -20.40
N ASP A 153 6.20 -2.43 -19.70
CA ASP A 153 6.34 -2.39 -18.24
C ASP A 153 7.09 -1.10 -17.79
N ASP A 154 8.09 -0.68 -18.55
CA ASP A 154 8.86 0.55 -18.26
C ASP A 154 8.01 1.82 -18.36
N THR A 155 6.99 1.85 -19.22
CA THR A 155 6.05 2.97 -19.29
C THR A 155 5.27 3.12 -18.00
N LEU A 156 4.76 2.01 -17.45
CA LEU A 156 4.03 2.05 -16.18
C LEU A 156 4.94 2.38 -15.01
N ARG A 157 6.18 1.86 -14.97
CA ARG A 157 7.17 2.20 -13.94
C ARG A 157 7.50 3.68 -13.94
N ARG A 158 7.67 4.28 -15.12
CA ARG A 158 7.91 5.71 -15.28
C ARG A 158 6.68 6.52 -14.83
N TRP A 159 5.49 6.16 -15.28
CA TRP A 159 4.26 6.85 -14.83
C TRP A 159 4.10 6.80 -13.31
N PHE A 160 4.34 5.63 -12.71
CA PHE A 160 4.33 5.51 -11.26
C PHE A 160 5.31 6.49 -10.60
N ALA A 161 6.58 6.48 -11.00
CA ALA A 161 7.62 7.31 -10.40
C ALA A 161 7.32 8.81 -10.53
N ASP A 162 6.91 9.24 -11.75
CA ASP A 162 6.64 10.63 -12.05
C ASP A 162 5.37 11.14 -11.35
N LEU A 163 4.30 10.33 -11.30
CA LEU A 163 3.06 10.66 -10.59
C LEU A 163 3.27 10.67 -9.07
N ALA A 164 4.02 9.71 -8.52
CA ALA A 164 4.35 9.66 -7.11
C ALA A 164 5.17 10.88 -6.67
N THR A 165 6.08 11.37 -7.55
CA THR A 165 6.84 12.61 -7.32
C THR A 165 5.92 13.81 -7.10
N GLY A 166 4.84 13.93 -7.88
CA GLY A 166 3.84 14.99 -7.70
C GLY A 166 2.96 14.81 -6.48
N ALA A 167 2.55 13.56 -6.20
CA ALA A 167 1.71 13.23 -5.04
C ALA A 167 2.42 13.51 -3.71
N ALA A 168 3.75 13.36 -3.68
CA ALA A 168 4.60 13.64 -2.52
C ALA A 168 5.21 15.06 -2.52
N ASN A 169 4.80 15.94 -3.43
CA ASN A 169 5.35 17.29 -3.55
C ASN A 169 4.72 18.28 -2.54
N PHE A 170 4.91 18.03 -1.26
CA PHE A 170 4.38 18.88 -0.18
C PHE A 170 5.09 20.24 -0.10
N GLU A 171 6.36 20.31 -0.49
CA GLU A 171 7.15 21.54 -0.53
C GLU A 171 6.78 22.47 -1.68
N GLY A 172 5.98 21.99 -2.66
CA GLY A 172 5.56 22.78 -3.82
C GLY A 172 6.66 23.04 -4.85
N ASP A 173 7.62 22.12 -4.98
CA ASP A 173 8.70 22.21 -5.96
C ASP A 173 8.13 22.25 -7.39
N PRO A 174 8.41 23.32 -8.19
CA PRO A 174 7.87 23.47 -9.54
C PRO A 174 8.35 22.41 -10.53
N GLU A 175 9.57 21.87 -10.35
CA GLU A 175 10.12 20.84 -11.23
C GLU A 175 9.47 19.50 -10.99
N LYS A 176 9.28 19.12 -9.73
CA LYS A 176 8.50 17.93 -9.36
C LYS A 176 7.08 18.00 -9.92
N GLN A 177 6.44 19.16 -9.82
CA GLN A 177 5.11 19.36 -10.38
C GLN A 177 5.11 19.25 -11.91
N ARG A 178 6.07 19.83 -12.58
CA ARG A 178 6.20 19.75 -14.04
C ARG A 178 6.37 18.31 -14.54
N ILE A 179 7.15 17.50 -13.83
CA ILE A 179 7.33 16.07 -14.14
C ILE A 179 5.99 15.33 -14.00
N ALA A 180 5.29 15.53 -12.89
CA ALA A 180 4.00 14.90 -12.65
C ALA A 180 2.91 15.33 -13.64
N ASP A 181 2.87 16.62 -14.00
CA ASP A 181 1.92 17.15 -14.99
C ASP A 181 2.15 16.53 -16.37
N ALA A 182 3.41 16.35 -16.78
CA ALA A 182 3.75 15.70 -18.05
C ALA A 182 3.31 14.22 -18.05
N ALA A 183 3.57 13.49 -16.98
CA ALA A 183 3.12 12.10 -16.84
C ALA A 183 1.58 12.01 -16.81
N SER A 184 0.92 12.91 -16.07
CA SER A 184 -0.55 12.98 -16.02
C SER A 184 -1.17 13.23 -17.40
N ALA A 185 -0.58 14.10 -18.20
CA ALA A 185 -1.02 14.38 -19.57
C ALA A 185 -0.85 13.14 -20.48
N GLU A 186 0.29 12.44 -20.39
CA GLU A 186 0.54 11.23 -21.17
C GLU A 186 -0.43 10.09 -20.80
N VAL A 187 -0.71 9.91 -19.50
CA VAL A 187 -1.73 8.96 -19.03
C VAL A 187 -3.10 9.31 -19.62
N ASN A 188 -3.52 10.58 -19.54
CA ASN A 188 -4.82 11.01 -20.04
C ASN A 188 -4.95 10.76 -21.55
N GLU A 189 -3.92 11.06 -22.36
CA GLU A 189 -3.92 10.80 -23.79
C GLU A 189 -4.01 9.30 -24.12
N THR A 190 -3.20 8.51 -23.44
CA THR A 190 -3.14 7.05 -23.67
C THR A 190 -4.45 6.39 -23.28
N VAL A 191 -4.98 6.74 -22.10
CA VAL A 191 -6.25 6.20 -21.58
C VAL A 191 -7.42 6.67 -22.45
N GLY A 192 -7.42 7.91 -22.95
CA GLY A 192 -8.44 8.40 -23.89
C GLY A 192 -8.59 7.47 -25.09
N LYS A 193 -7.49 7.09 -25.73
CA LYS A 193 -7.48 6.15 -26.87
C LYS A 193 -8.01 4.75 -26.49
N LEU A 194 -7.69 4.28 -25.26
CA LEU A 194 -8.20 3.01 -24.75
C LEU A 194 -9.71 3.07 -24.47
N LEU A 195 -10.21 4.17 -23.92
CA LEU A 195 -11.65 4.37 -23.68
C LEU A 195 -12.43 4.37 -25.00
N GLU A 196 -11.96 5.08 -26.02
CA GLU A 196 -12.59 5.07 -27.37
C GLU A 196 -12.71 3.64 -27.95
N ARG A 197 -11.67 2.81 -27.77
CA ARG A 197 -11.73 1.39 -28.18
C ARG A 197 -12.74 0.61 -27.36
N LEU A 198 -12.73 0.78 -26.02
CA LEU A 198 -13.58 0.05 -25.09
C LEU A 198 -15.07 0.41 -25.19
N GLU A 199 -15.42 1.60 -25.75
CA GLU A 199 -16.82 1.92 -26.09
C GLU A 199 -17.41 0.92 -27.09
N GLY A 200 -16.59 0.42 -28.02
CA GLY A 200 -17.01 -0.56 -29.04
C GLY A 200 -16.80 -2.01 -28.66
N GLU A 201 -15.79 -2.30 -27.85
CA GLU A 201 -15.40 -3.67 -27.45
C GLU A 201 -15.10 -3.72 -25.94
N SER A 202 -16.12 -4.02 -25.14
CA SER A 202 -15.92 -4.19 -23.68
C SER A 202 -15.13 -5.46 -23.36
N ASP A 203 -14.27 -5.37 -22.34
CA ASP A 203 -13.54 -6.49 -21.78
C ASP A 203 -13.73 -6.59 -20.24
N ASP A 204 -13.05 -7.53 -19.59
CA ASP A 204 -13.14 -7.74 -18.13
C ASP A 204 -12.24 -6.83 -17.30
N SER A 205 -11.53 -5.89 -17.93
CA SER A 205 -10.63 -4.96 -17.25
C SER A 205 -11.38 -3.98 -16.34
N ILE A 206 -10.65 -3.44 -15.36
CA ILE A 206 -11.20 -2.40 -14.47
C ILE A 206 -11.53 -1.14 -15.28
N LEU A 207 -10.71 -0.77 -16.26
CA LEU A 207 -10.95 0.37 -17.12
C LEU A 207 -12.28 0.22 -17.90
N SER A 208 -12.53 -0.96 -18.48
CA SER A 208 -13.81 -1.27 -19.15
C SER A 208 -14.99 -1.19 -18.20
N ARG A 209 -14.84 -1.73 -16.98
CA ARG A 209 -15.89 -1.67 -15.95
C ARG A 209 -16.18 -0.23 -15.53
N MET A 210 -15.15 0.59 -15.33
CA MET A 210 -15.31 2.01 -14.98
C MET A 210 -16.06 2.78 -16.08
N LEU A 211 -15.79 2.47 -17.35
CA LEU A 211 -16.45 3.12 -18.49
C LEU A 211 -17.93 2.76 -18.60
N HIS A 212 -18.28 1.49 -18.37
CA HIS A 212 -19.64 0.97 -18.63
C HIS A 212 -20.53 0.91 -17.39
N SER A 213 -19.96 1.08 -16.18
CA SER A 213 -20.77 1.05 -14.95
C SER A 213 -21.58 2.32 -14.78
N GLU A 214 -22.80 2.15 -14.27
CA GLU A 214 -23.74 3.22 -13.97
C GLU A 214 -24.28 3.07 -12.56
N VAL A 215 -24.37 4.17 -11.83
CA VAL A 215 -24.95 4.23 -10.49
C VAL A 215 -25.90 5.40 -10.45
N ASP A 216 -27.15 5.17 -10.07
CA ASP A 216 -28.23 6.16 -10.02
C ASP A 216 -28.45 6.93 -11.35
N GLY A 217 -28.20 6.27 -12.49
CA GLY A 217 -28.31 6.86 -13.82
C GLY A 217 -27.10 7.67 -14.28
N GLU A 218 -26.04 7.73 -13.48
CA GLU A 218 -24.80 8.45 -13.77
C GLU A 218 -23.64 7.50 -14.06
N ARG A 219 -22.81 7.85 -15.06
CA ARG A 219 -21.55 7.19 -15.38
C ARG A 219 -20.38 8.06 -14.94
N LEU A 220 -19.19 7.46 -14.86
CA LEU A 220 -17.97 8.23 -14.68
C LEU A 220 -17.66 9.02 -15.95
N THR A 221 -17.22 10.27 -15.78
CA THR A 221 -16.65 11.04 -16.89
C THR A 221 -15.23 10.53 -17.22
N PRO A 222 -14.71 10.81 -18.43
CA PRO A 222 -13.33 10.47 -18.76
C PRO A 222 -12.30 11.05 -17.77
N GLU A 223 -12.56 12.25 -17.24
CA GLU A 223 -11.72 12.91 -16.23
C GLU A 223 -11.72 12.12 -14.91
N GLU A 224 -12.88 11.66 -14.45
CA GLU A 224 -13.02 10.84 -13.25
C GLU A 224 -12.34 9.47 -13.41
N ILE A 225 -12.49 8.85 -14.59
CA ILE A 225 -11.81 7.59 -14.93
C ILE A 225 -10.29 7.81 -14.87
N ASN A 226 -9.77 8.83 -15.54
CA ASN A 226 -8.35 9.14 -15.56
C ASN A 226 -7.80 9.43 -14.15
N ALA A 227 -8.51 10.24 -13.36
CA ALA A 227 -8.09 10.58 -12.01
C ALA A 227 -7.96 9.33 -11.12
N ASN A 228 -8.96 8.46 -11.15
CA ASN A 228 -8.98 7.24 -10.34
C ASN A 228 -8.01 6.17 -10.87
N LEU A 229 -7.80 6.08 -12.19
CA LEU A 229 -6.79 5.18 -12.76
C LEU A 229 -5.37 5.58 -12.31
N LYS A 230 -5.05 6.88 -12.28
CA LYS A 230 -3.75 7.37 -11.75
C LYS A 230 -3.55 6.99 -10.28
N VAL A 231 -4.58 7.10 -9.46
CA VAL A 231 -4.54 6.61 -8.07
C VAL A 231 -4.26 5.11 -8.02
N MET A 232 -4.91 4.31 -8.88
CA MET A 232 -4.69 2.86 -8.93
C MET A 232 -3.29 2.50 -9.44
N ILE A 233 -2.72 3.28 -10.37
CA ILE A 233 -1.34 3.10 -10.84
C ILE A 233 -0.38 3.35 -9.68
N VAL A 234 -0.53 4.46 -8.95
CA VAL A 234 0.38 4.81 -7.85
C VAL A 234 0.19 3.87 -6.65
N GLY A 235 -1.05 3.64 -6.18
CA GLY A 235 -1.31 2.83 -4.99
C GLY A 235 -1.37 1.32 -5.23
N GLY A 236 -1.18 0.84 -6.45
CA GLY A 236 -1.30 -0.59 -6.78
C GLY A 236 -0.07 -1.17 -7.48
N MET A 237 0.97 -0.36 -7.74
CA MET A 237 2.13 -0.84 -8.48
C MET A 237 3.24 -1.37 -7.57
N GLN A 238 3.56 -0.66 -6.50
CA GLN A 238 4.69 -1.01 -5.63
C GLN A 238 4.27 -1.88 -4.46
N GLU A 239 3.26 -1.47 -3.71
CA GLU A 239 2.89 -2.04 -2.41
C GLU A 239 2.53 -3.53 -2.46
N PRO A 240 1.87 -4.09 -3.50
CA PRO A 240 1.66 -5.53 -3.58
C PRO A 240 2.95 -6.32 -3.73
N GLY A 241 3.94 -5.80 -4.45
CA GLY A 241 5.28 -6.39 -4.56
C GLY A 241 6.03 -6.33 -3.23
N ASP A 242 5.99 -5.18 -2.55
CA ASP A 242 6.57 -5.00 -1.23
C ASP A 242 5.94 -5.94 -0.19
N ALA A 243 4.61 -6.13 -0.24
CA ALA A 243 3.91 -7.10 0.60
C ALA A 243 4.40 -8.54 0.40
N VAL A 244 4.70 -8.94 -0.85
CA VAL A 244 5.30 -10.24 -1.15
C VAL A 244 6.70 -10.33 -0.56
N GLY A 245 7.56 -9.35 -0.81
CA GLY A 245 8.96 -9.33 -0.35
C GLY A 245 9.05 -9.32 1.17
N ILE A 246 8.37 -8.38 1.83
CA ILE A 246 8.34 -8.25 3.30
C ILE A 246 7.77 -9.51 3.95
N GLY A 247 6.63 -10.00 3.45
CA GLY A 247 5.96 -11.17 4.03
C GLY A 247 6.79 -12.44 3.88
N LEU A 248 7.47 -12.63 2.74
CA LEU A 248 8.35 -13.76 2.53
C LEU A 248 9.61 -13.68 3.41
N TRP A 249 10.23 -12.50 3.50
CA TRP A 249 11.31 -12.27 4.46
C TRP A 249 10.88 -12.59 5.88
N ALA A 250 9.73 -12.07 6.33
CA ALA A 250 9.19 -12.32 7.66
C ALA A 250 9.05 -13.82 7.93
N LEU A 251 8.46 -14.57 7.00
CA LEU A 251 8.31 -16.01 7.11
C LEU A 251 9.66 -16.74 7.17
N LEU A 252 10.56 -16.45 6.22
CA LEU A 252 11.85 -17.14 6.10
C LEU A 252 12.83 -16.80 7.23
N SER A 253 12.67 -15.64 7.90
CA SER A 253 13.40 -15.28 9.11
C SER A 253 13.01 -16.12 10.33
N HIS A 254 11.91 -16.86 10.25
CA HIS A 254 11.37 -17.69 11.33
C HIS A 254 11.29 -19.16 10.86
N SER A 255 12.43 -19.82 10.79
CA SER A 255 12.61 -21.14 10.15
C SER A 255 11.61 -22.19 10.61
N GLU A 256 11.30 -22.27 11.93
CA GLU A 256 10.31 -23.22 12.46
C GLU A 256 8.90 -22.96 11.89
N GLN A 257 8.51 -21.70 11.74
CA GLN A 257 7.22 -21.32 11.18
C GLN A 257 7.20 -21.51 9.66
N ALA A 258 8.33 -21.27 8.98
CA ALA A 258 8.48 -21.56 7.55
C ALA A 258 8.30 -23.06 7.25
N GLU A 259 8.87 -23.94 8.08
CA GLU A 259 8.68 -25.41 7.95
C GLU A 259 7.21 -25.83 8.18
N GLN A 260 6.49 -25.16 9.11
CA GLN A 260 5.05 -25.41 9.28
C GLN A 260 4.26 -25.05 8.01
N VAL A 261 4.56 -23.91 7.38
CA VAL A 261 3.89 -23.48 6.13
C VAL A 261 4.21 -24.41 4.97
N LYS A 262 5.45 -24.95 4.90
CA LYS A 262 5.82 -25.98 3.89
C LYS A 262 5.06 -27.28 4.12
N ALA A 263 4.89 -27.71 5.36
CA ALA A 263 4.15 -28.91 5.71
C ALA A 263 2.63 -28.80 5.51
N ASP A 264 2.07 -27.59 5.75
CA ASP A 264 0.65 -27.30 5.59
C ASP A 264 0.45 -25.99 4.77
N PRO A 265 0.22 -26.08 3.47
CA PRO A 265 -0.07 -24.91 2.63
C PRO A 265 -1.30 -24.08 3.04
N GLY A 266 -2.19 -24.64 3.88
CA GLY A 266 -3.30 -23.89 4.49
C GLY A 266 -2.82 -22.74 5.38
N LEU A 267 -1.57 -22.80 5.85
CA LEU A 267 -0.93 -21.77 6.66
C LEU A 267 -0.37 -20.59 5.84
N ILE A 268 -0.36 -20.64 4.51
CA ILE A 268 0.06 -19.52 3.66
C ILE A 268 -0.80 -18.28 3.92
N LYS A 269 -2.11 -18.47 4.08
CA LYS A 269 -3.02 -17.35 4.35
C LYS A 269 -2.64 -16.62 5.67
N PRO A 270 -2.56 -17.28 6.83
CA PRO A 270 -2.14 -16.60 8.07
C PRO A 270 -0.70 -16.06 7.98
N ALA A 271 0.22 -16.70 7.27
CA ALA A 271 1.58 -16.20 7.09
C ALA A 271 1.60 -14.83 6.36
N VAL A 272 0.81 -14.68 5.30
CA VAL A 272 0.67 -13.42 4.58
C VAL A 272 0.01 -12.34 5.47
N GLU A 273 -1.07 -12.65 6.19
CA GLU A 273 -1.73 -11.66 7.07
C GLU A 273 -0.79 -11.24 8.21
N GLU A 274 -0.02 -12.15 8.81
CA GLU A 274 0.92 -11.79 9.86
C GLU A 274 2.11 -10.99 9.32
N GLY A 275 2.61 -11.29 8.12
CA GLY A 275 3.62 -10.46 7.46
C GLY A 275 3.16 -9.02 7.26
N LEU A 276 1.92 -8.83 6.78
CA LEU A 276 1.29 -7.52 6.59
C LEU A 276 1.07 -6.78 7.91
N ARG A 277 0.70 -7.47 8.98
CA ARG A 277 0.61 -6.87 10.32
C ARG A 277 1.97 -6.44 10.83
N TRP A 278 2.94 -7.34 10.77
CA TRP A 278 4.26 -7.17 11.39
C TRP A 278 5.07 -6.06 10.73
N HIS A 279 5.02 -5.97 9.40
CA HIS A 279 5.58 -4.85 8.62
C HIS A 279 4.60 -4.44 7.53
N SER A 280 3.80 -3.42 7.82
CA SER A 280 2.83 -2.89 6.86
C SER A 280 3.56 -2.14 5.73
N PRO A 281 3.36 -2.50 4.45
CA PRO A 281 3.94 -1.76 3.32
C PRO A 281 3.52 -0.29 3.30
N VAL A 282 2.25 -0.01 3.62
CA VAL A 282 1.77 1.36 3.88
C VAL A 282 1.70 1.56 5.39
N GLY A 283 2.48 2.51 5.88
CA GLY A 283 2.65 2.77 7.31
C GLY A 283 1.66 3.77 7.89
N THR A 284 1.10 4.66 7.05
CA THR A 284 0.29 5.79 7.50
C THR A 284 -0.90 6.06 6.60
N SER A 285 -1.92 6.73 7.15
CA SER A 285 -2.96 7.40 6.37
C SER A 285 -3.10 8.86 6.83
N THR A 286 -2.92 9.79 5.90
CA THR A 286 -2.99 11.23 6.20
C THR A 286 -4.44 11.71 6.19
N ARG A 287 -4.79 12.53 7.20
CA ARG A 287 -6.09 13.18 7.35
C ARG A 287 -5.92 14.64 7.76
N GLN A 288 -6.95 15.43 7.55
CA GLN A 288 -7.04 16.80 8.03
C GLN A 288 -8.28 16.99 8.92
N LEU A 289 -8.15 17.75 10.00
CA LEU A 289 -9.29 18.03 10.87
C LEU A 289 -10.22 19.06 10.22
N THR A 290 -11.51 18.73 10.14
CA THR A 290 -12.56 19.65 9.65
C THR A 290 -13.05 20.62 10.73
N GLN A 291 -12.74 20.34 11.99
CA GLN A 291 -13.09 21.12 13.17
C GLN A 291 -12.13 20.80 14.32
N GLU A 292 -12.13 21.62 15.34
CA GLU A 292 -11.42 21.33 16.58
C GLU A 292 -11.88 19.98 17.19
N ALA A 293 -10.94 19.13 17.58
CA ALA A 293 -11.23 17.85 18.22
C ALA A 293 -10.21 17.51 19.30
N THR A 294 -10.61 16.62 20.23
CA THR A 294 -9.68 16.07 21.23
C THR A 294 -9.46 14.59 20.91
N LEU A 295 -8.20 14.20 20.69
CA LEU A 295 -7.79 12.84 20.41
C LEU A 295 -6.70 12.40 21.40
N GLY A 296 -6.87 11.26 22.06
CA GLY A 296 -5.93 10.78 23.07
C GLY A 296 -5.64 11.78 24.21
N GLY A 297 -6.58 12.70 24.49
CA GLY A 297 -6.40 13.78 25.48
C GLY A 297 -5.67 15.03 24.98
N VAL A 298 -5.22 15.03 23.72
CA VAL A 298 -4.58 16.17 23.06
C VAL A 298 -5.61 16.95 22.25
N LYS A 299 -5.66 18.26 22.45
CA LYS A 299 -6.51 19.16 21.68
C LYS A 299 -5.83 19.50 20.36
N LEU A 300 -6.51 19.20 19.26
CA LEU A 300 -6.09 19.49 17.90
C LEU A 300 -7.01 20.53 17.29
N GLU A 301 -6.44 21.50 16.59
CA GLU A 301 -7.19 22.59 15.97
C GLU A 301 -7.74 22.19 14.60
N GLU A 302 -8.80 22.88 14.14
CA GLU A 302 -9.29 22.79 12.78
C GLU A 302 -8.14 23.03 11.78
N GLY A 303 -8.09 22.23 10.70
CA GLY A 303 -7.05 22.30 9.69
C GLY A 303 -5.76 21.56 10.05
N ALA A 304 -5.61 21.04 11.28
CA ALA A 304 -4.43 20.25 11.64
C ALA A 304 -4.31 19.00 10.75
N LEU A 305 -3.09 18.76 10.25
CA LEU A 305 -2.75 17.55 9.49
C LEU A 305 -2.25 16.47 10.45
N ILE A 306 -2.83 15.29 10.32
CA ILE A 306 -2.48 14.11 11.13
C ILE A 306 -2.10 12.94 10.25
N ALA A 307 -1.21 12.09 10.70
CA ALA A 307 -0.94 10.77 10.14
C ALA A 307 -1.43 9.70 11.13
N ALA A 308 -2.48 8.97 10.77
CA ALA A 308 -2.87 7.77 11.48
C ALA A 308 -1.84 6.68 11.15
N VAL A 309 -0.98 6.34 12.12
CA VAL A 309 0.18 5.47 11.90
C VAL A 309 -0.25 4.00 12.06
N VAL A 310 -0.78 3.41 10.98
CA VAL A 310 -1.27 2.02 10.97
C VAL A 310 -0.16 1.01 11.27
N ALA A 311 1.09 1.29 10.86
CA ALA A 311 2.25 0.45 11.17
C ALA A 311 2.53 0.41 12.69
N SER A 312 2.31 1.52 13.40
CA SER A 312 2.40 1.58 14.85
C SER A 312 1.25 0.83 15.52
N ALA A 313 0.01 1.10 15.09
CA ALA A 313 -1.19 0.46 15.63
C ALA A 313 -1.13 -1.07 15.49
N ASN A 314 -0.61 -1.58 14.39
CA ASN A 314 -0.38 -3.00 14.16
C ASN A 314 0.66 -3.62 15.12
N ARG A 315 1.37 -2.81 15.88
CA ARG A 315 2.31 -3.24 16.93
C ARG A 315 1.99 -2.65 18.30
N ASP A 316 0.76 -2.19 18.53
CA ASP A 316 0.34 -1.66 19.83
C ASP A 316 0.16 -2.83 20.83
N GLU A 317 0.97 -2.83 21.89
CA GLU A 317 0.97 -3.79 22.98
C GLU A 317 -0.29 -3.76 23.85
N ARG A 318 -1.14 -2.73 23.67
CA ARG A 318 -2.46 -2.62 24.33
C ARG A 318 -3.51 -3.44 23.60
N HIS A 319 -3.26 -3.73 22.32
CA HIS A 319 -4.15 -4.47 21.43
C HIS A 319 -3.62 -5.89 21.11
N TRP A 320 -2.31 -6.04 20.96
CA TRP A 320 -1.66 -7.27 20.52
C TRP A 320 -0.76 -7.86 21.61
N ASP A 321 -0.86 -9.15 21.89
CA ASP A 321 0.10 -9.87 22.72
C ASP A 321 1.44 -10.03 21.96
N SER A 322 2.57 -9.66 22.59
CA SER A 322 3.91 -9.73 21.96
C SER A 322 3.93 -9.22 20.52
N PRO A 323 3.56 -7.93 20.28
CA PRO A 323 3.33 -7.43 18.93
C PRO A 323 4.57 -7.39 18.04
N ASP A 324 5.76 -7.34 18.64
CA ASP A 324 7.03 -7.32 17.92
C ASP A 324 7.47 -8.70 17.43
N ASP A 325 6.84 -9.77 17.92
CA ASP A 325 7.08 -11.13 17.43
C ASP A 325 6.24 -11.43 16.20
N TYR A 326 6.87 -12.03 15.18
CA TYR A 326 6.14 -12.66 14.08
C TYR A 326 5.53 -13.97 14.57
N ASN A 327 4.21 -14.10 14.49
CA ASN A 327 3.49 -15.29 14.94
C ASN A 327 2.40 -15.69 13.94
N LEU A 328 2.70 -16.66 13.14
CA LEU A 328 1.82 -17.28 12.12
C LEU A 328 0.43 -17.70 12.69
N HIS A 329 0.33 -17.99 13.99
CA HIS A 329 -0.93 -18.41 14.64
C HIS A 329 -1.69 -17.27 15.31
N ARG A 330 -1.24 -16.03 15.13
CA ARG A 330 -1.90 -14.84 15.69
C ARG A 330 -3.33 -14.73 15.18
N LYS A 331 -4.23 -14.32 16.07
CA LYS A 331 -5.64 -14.06 15.75
C LYS A 331 -5.91 -12.56 15.82
N GLY A 332 -6.87 -12.11 15.04
CA GLY A 332 -7.29 -10.71 14.96
C GLY A 332 -7.15 -10.16 13.54
N ALA A 333 -7.77 -9.02 13.30
CA ALA A 333 -7.63 -8.27 12.05
C ALA A 333 -6.61 -7.16 12.26
N HIS A 334 -5.72 -6.97 11.30
CA HIS A 334 -4.75 -5.88 11.29
C HIS A 334 -5.23 -4.70 10.45
N LEU A 335 -4.60 -3.54 10.62
CA LEU A 335 -4.94 -2.28 9.93
C LEU A 335 -4.08 -2.00 8.68
N ALA A 336 -3.30 -2.96 8.17
CA ALA A 336 -2.43 -2.72 7.01
C ALA A 336 -3.16 -2.29 5.72
N PHE A 337 -4.48 -2.41 5.69
CA PHE A 337 -5.35 -1.92 4.62
C PHE A 337 -6.29 -0.79 5.09
N ALA A 338 -5.95 -0.13 6.19
CA ALA A 338 -6.79 0.84 6.89
C ALA A 338 -8.19 0.29 7.25
N THR A 339 -9.10 1.14 7.68
CA THR A 339 -10.51 0.77 7.99
C THR A 339 -11.46 1.87 7.56
N GLY A 340 -12.75 1.78 7.91
CA GLY A 340 -13.76 2.78 7.58
C GLY A 340 -14.06 2.90 6.08
N SER A 341 -14.48 4.09 5.66
CA SER A 341 -14.86 4.39 4.28
C SER A 341 -13.71 4.24 3.28
N HIS A 342 -12.48 4.46 3.73
CA HIS A 342 -11.25 4.37 2.94
C HIS A 342 -10.52 3.03 3.05
N HIS A 343 -11.13 1.97 3.64
CA HIS A 343 -10.55 0.63 3.59
C HIS A 343 -10.09 0.31 2.16
N CYS A 344 -8.85 -0.17 2.01
CA CYS A 344 -8.21 -0.36 0.71
C CYS A 344 -9.09 -1.17 -0.26
N VAL A 345 -9.42 -0.58 -1.41
CA VAL A 345 -10.22 -1.22 -2.43
C VAL A 345 -9.52 -2.42 -3.05
N GLY A 346 -8.18 -2.35 -3.17
CA GLY A 346 -7.32 -3.40 -3.73
C GLY A 346 -6.96 -4.55 -2.78
N ALA A 347 -7.44 -4.52 -1.52
CA ALA A 347 -7.01 -5.43 -0.47
C ALA A 347 -7.14 -6.93 -0.84
N TRP A 348 -8.17 -7.31 -1.59
CA TRP A 348 -8.36 -8.70 -2.02
C TRP A 348 -7.39 -9.10 -3.12
N LEU A 349 -7.11 -8.21 -4.07
CA LEU A 349 -6.13 -8.45 -5.14
C LEU A 349 -4.71 -8.56 -4.57
N ALA A 350 -4.32 -7.65 -3.68
CA ALA A 350 -3.02 -7.70 -3.00
C ALA A 350 -2.83 -9.01 -2.23
N ARG A 351 -3.85 -9.42 -1.44
CA ARG A 351 -3.83 -10.70 -0.73
C ARG A 351 -3.76 -11.91 -1.67
N ALA A 352 -4.49 -11.89 -2.79
CA ALA A 352 -4.44 -12.95 -3.78
C ALA A 352 -3.05 -13.04 -4.42
N THR A 353 -2.46 -11.90 -4.78
CA THR A 353 -1.10 -11.82 -5.33
C THR A 353 -0.08 -12.41 -4.34
N ALA A 354 -0.08 -11.95 -3.09
CA ALA A 354 0.87 -12.43 -2.08
C ALA A 354 0.72 -13.95 -1.80
N ARG A 355 -0.51 -14.42 -1.59
CA ARG A 355 -0.77 -15.85 -1.30
C ARG A 355 -0.39 -16.75 -2.47
N THR A 356 -0.68 -16.33 -3.70
CA THR A 356 -0.33 -17.09 -4.90
C THR A 356 1.18 -17.12 -5.10
N SER A 357 1.86 -16.00 -4.86
CA SER A 357 3.32 -15.91 -4.91
C SER A 357 3.99 -16.82 -3.89
N PHE A 358 3.54 -16.80 -2.64
CA PHE A 358 4.07 -17.67 -1.59
C PHE A 358 3.92 -19.14 -1.98
N ARG A 359 2.71 -19.52 -2.39
CA ARG A 359 2.46 -20.91 -2.83
C ARG A 359 3.43 -21.34 -3.94
N ILE A 360 3.53 -20.57 -5.01
CA ILE A 360 4.34 -20.95 -6.18
C ILE A 360 5.84 -20.93 -5.84
N LEU A 361 6.35 -19.92 -5.10
CA LEU A 361 7.75 -19.87 -4.71
C LEU A 361 8.13 -21.05 -3.80
N LEU A 362 7.30 -21.38 -2.79
CA LEU A 362 7.57 -22.49 -1.89
C LEU A 362 7.43 -23.87 -2.58
N GLU A 363 6.54 -24.01 -3.58
CA GLU A 363 6.38 -25.24 -4.38
C GLU A 363 7.54 -25.45 -5.36
N ARG A 364 8.03 -24.36 -5.98
CA ARG A 364 9.00 -24.46 -7.10
C ARG A 364 10.46 -24.32 -6.69
N LEU A 365 10.74 -23.73 -5.53
CA LEU A 365 12.10 -23.50 -5.03
C LEU A 365 12.34 -24.36 -3.78
N PRO A 366 12.85 -25.58 -3.95
CA PRO A 366 13.04 -26.51 -2.82
C PRO A 366 13.98 -25.95 -1.77
N ASN A 367 13.61 -26.06 -0.49
CA ASN A 367 14.39 -25.53 0.63
C ASN A 367 14.71 -24.02 0.52
N LEU A 368 13.75 -23.25 -0.01
CA LEU A 368 13.84 -21.79 -0.08
C LEU A 368 14.15 -21.21 1.30
N ARG A 369 15.23 -20.39 1.38
CA ARG A 369 15.71 -19.72 2.59
C ARG A 369 16.40 -18.41 2.24
N LEU A 370 16.59 -17.55 3.24
CA LEU A 370 17.37 -16.33 3.08
C LEU A 370 18.82 -16.68 2.79
N ALA A 371 19.50 -15.85 1.98
CA ALA A 371 20.93 -15.91 1.83
C ALA A 371 21.61 -15.29 3.06
N ASP A 372 22.69 -15.91 3.54
CA ASP A 372 23.39 -15.49 4.79
C ASP A 372 24.34 -14.31 4.58
N ASP A 373 24.71 -14.02 3.35
CA ASP A 373 25.76 -13.07 3.00
C ASP A 373 25.29 -11.62 2.92
N ARG A 374 24.00 -11.39 2.83
CA ARG A 374 23.43 -10.04 2.74
C ARG A 374 22.14 -9.92 3.55
N PRO A 375 22.22 -9.29 4.75
CA PRO A 375 21.00 -8.99 5.54
C PRO A 375 20.04 -8.11 4.76
N ILE A 376 18.75 -8.30 4.99
CA ILE A 376 17.75 -7.42 4.39
C ILE A 376 17.90 -6.00 4.89
N GLU A 377 17.70 -5.05 4.01
CA GLU A 377 17.59 -3.63 4.33
C GLU A 377 16.18 -3.15 3.98
N LEU A 378 15.48 -2.61 4.98
CA LEU A 378 14.17 -2.01 4.84
C LEU A 378 14.29 -0.50 4.93
N SER A 379 13.54 0.23 4.08
CA SER A 379 13.49 1.69 4.11
C SER A 379 12.05 2.18 3.98
N GLY A 380 11.80 3.36 4.54
CA GLY A 380 10.51 4.02 4.48
C GLY A 380 9.69 3.91 5.77
N TRP A 381 8.87 4.93 6.04
CA TRP A 381 7.94 4.97 7.16
C TRP A 381 6.48 5.14 6.70
N GLU A 382 6.25 5.92 5.66
CA GLU A 382 4.95 6.00 5.00
C GLU A 382 4.74 4.82 4.05
N PHE A 383 5.76 4.52 3.22
CA PHE A 383 5.82 3.39 2.32
C PHE A 383 7.08 2.60 2.63
N ARG A 384 6.93 1.49 3.37
CA ARG A 384 8.06 0.67 3.80
C ARG A 384 8.26 -0.50 2.86
N ARG A 385 9.48 -0.62 2.35
CA ARG A 385 9.84 -1.65 1.39
C ARG A 385 11.20 -2.28 1.68
N PRO A 386 11.43 -3.52 1.24
CA PRO A 386 12.76 -4.09 1.17
C PRO A 386 13.52 -3.46 -0.01
N LEU A 387 14.76 -3.04 0.21
CA LEU A 387 15.63 -2.56 -0.86
C LEU A 387 16.20 -3.73 -1.67
N HIS A 388 16.31 -4.90 -1.06
CA HIS A 388 16.69 -6.17 -1.67
C HIS A 388 16.23 -7.33 -0.80
N LEU A 389 16.08 -8.50 -1.39
CA LEU A 389 15.80 -9.76 -0.70
C LEU A 389 16.50 -10.91 -1.41
N ASP A 390 17.69 -11.25 -0.94
CA ASP A 390 18.49 -12.34 -1.49
C ASP A 390 18.07 -13.68 -0.89
N VAL A 391 17.72 -14.62 -1.75
CA VAL A 391 17.28 -15.97 -1.36
C VAL A 391 18.04 -17.05 -2.11
N VAL A 392 18.13 -18.23 -1.50
CA VAL A 392 18.78 -19.42 -2.05
C VAL A 392 17.88 -20.63 -1.89
N TRP A 393 18.04 -21.62 -2.77
CA TRP A 393 17.32 -22.89 -2.74
C TRP A 393 18.17 -24.01 -3.35
N ASP A 394 17.72 -25.25 -3.23
CA ASP A 394 18.39 -26.40 -3.83
C ASP A 394 17.97 -26.50 -5.31
N ALA A 395 18.92 -26.26 -6.23
CA ALA A 395 18.69 -26.25 -7.69
C ALA A 395 18.85 -27.62 -8.34
#